data_5f07b2470f61e5dfdd0ae4786511ffca
#
_entry.id   5f07b2470f61e5dfdd0ae4786511ffca
#
_cell.length_a   1.000
_cell.length_b   1.000
_cell.length_c   1.000
_cell.angle_alpha   90.00
_cell.angle_beta   90.00
_cell.angle_gamma   90.00
#
_symmetry.space_group_name_H-M   'P 1'
#
loop_
_entity.id
_entity.type
_entity.pdbx_description
1 polymer ?
#
loop_
_entity_poly.entity_id
_entity_poly.type
_entity_poly.pdbx_seq_one_letter_code
_entity_poly.pdbx_strand_id
1 'polypeptide(L)' 'MLQLVITCNGNTETDLDEALNEARKRFREGNTSGFDRNTRSSFNFEVTGEKEPVGDQE' A
#
# COMPACT_ATOMS: atom_id res chain seq x y z
N MET A 1 -6.95 -14.46 -7.74
CA MET A 1 -5.91 -13.50 -8.02
C MET A 1 -6.03 -12.34 -7.04
N LEU A 2 -4.92 -11.90 -6.51
CA LEU A 2 -4.90 -10.76 -5.60
C LEU A 2 -4.55 -9.49 -6.36
N GLN A 3 -5.08 -8.38 -5.87
CA GLN A 3 -4.78 -7.07 -6.42
C GLN A 3 -4.47 -6.11 -5.29
N LEU A 4 -3.38 -5.39 -5.43
CA LEU A 4 -3.00 -4.35 -4.48
C LEU A 4 -3.18 -3.00 -5.15
N VAL A 5 -3.96 -2.14 -4.51
CA VAL A 5 -4.19 -0.79 -5.00
C VAL A 5 -3.67 0.18 -3.95
N ILE A 6 -2.79 1.07 -4.36
CA ILE A 6 -2.24 2.09 -3.48
C ILE A 6 -2.56 3.44 -4.08
N THR A 7 -3.12 4.32 -3.28
CA THR A 7 -3.40 5.70 -3.68
C THR A 7 -2.59 6.62 -2.78
N CYS A 8 -1.78 7.46 -3.40
CA CYS A 8 -0.95 8.41 -2.68
C CYS A 8 -1.27 9.82 -3.13
N ASN A 9 -1.24 10.74 -2.20
CA ASN A 9 -1.42 12.16 -2.48
C ASN A 9 -0.31 12.92 -1.77
N GLY A 10 0.17 13.97 -2.39
CA GLY A 10 1.24 14.74 -1.78
C GLY A 10 1.37 16.08 -2.47
N ASN A 11 2.09 17.00 -1.83
CA ASN A 11 2.31 18.32 -2.39
C ASN A 11 3.44 18.32 -3.41
N THR A 12 4.36 17.41 -3.29
CA THR A 12 5.50 17.31 -4.20
C THR A 12 5.73 15.85 -4.52
N GLU A 13 6.60 15.63 -5.50
CA GLU A 13 6.96 14.26 -5.85
C GLU A 13 7.67 13.56 -4.70
N THR A 14 8.45 14.31 -3.94
CA THR A 14 9.10 13.74 -2.77
C THR A 14 8.07 13.29 -1.75
N ASP A 15 7.03 14.09 -1.55
CA ASP A 15 5.96 13.71 -0.63
C ASP A 15 5.23 12.46 -1.10
N LEU A 16 5.02 12.35 -2.41
CA LEU A 16 4.41 11.14 -2.96
C LEU A 16 5.27 9.92 -2.72
N ASP A 17 6.56 10.08 -2.90
CA ASP A 17 7.50 8.98 -2.71
C ASP A 17 7.50 8.52 -1.25
N GLU A 18 7.45 9.46 -0.33
CA GLU A 18 7.38 9.13 1.09
C GLU A 18 6.11 8.38 1.42
N ALA A 19 4.98 8.84 0.86
CA ALA A 19 3.71 8.19 1.11
C ALA A 19 3.73 6.76 0.58
N LEU A 20 4.29 6.57 -0.59
CA LEU A 20 4.39 5.25 -1.18
C LEU A 20 5.25 4.32 -0.33
N ASN A 21 6.37 4.84 0.16
CA ASN A 21 7.25 4.03 1.01
C ASN A 21 6.55 3.60 2.28
N GLU A 22 5.76 4.48 2.88
CA GLU A 22 5.02 4.13 4.08
C GLU A 22 3.94 3.08 3.80
N ALA A 23 3.21 3.26 2.71
CA ALA A 23 2.18 2.30 2.34
C ALA A 23 2.80 0.93 2.10
N ARG A 24 3.91 0.90 1.40
CA ARG A 24 4.59 -0.33 1.10
C ARG A 24 5.08 -1.03 2.38
N LYS A 25 5.59 -0.23 3.31
CA LYS A 25 6.04 -0.78 4.58
C LYS A 25 4.90 -1.44 5.34
N ARG A 26 3.75 -0.75 5.39
CA ARG A 26 2.59 -1.31 6.07
C ARG A 26 2.14 -2.60 5.41
N PHE A 27 2.12 -2.61 4.10
CA PHE A 27 1.75 -3.82 3.37
C PHE A 27 2.71 -4.96 3.68
N ARG A 28 3.99 -4.68 3.74
CA ARG A 28 4.99 -5.72 4.00
C ARG A 28 4.92 -6.24 5.42
N GLU A 29 4.33 -5.49 6.31
CA GLU A 29 4.12 -5.94 7.69
C GLU A 29 2.93 -6.88 7.82
N GLY A 30 2.23 -7.13 6.73
CA GLY A 30 1.13 -8.07 6.74
C GLY A 30 -0.24 -7.45 6.73
N ASN A 31 -0.34 -6.14 6.59
CA ASN A 31 -1.63 -5.47 6.56
C ASN A 31 -2.26 -5.63 5.19
N THR A 32 -3.58 -5.84 5.16
CA THR A 32 -4.31 -5.94 3.91
C THR A 32 -4.98 -4.63 3.53
N SER A 33 -4.93 -3.65 4.41
CA SER A 33 -5.39 -2.32 4.11
C SER A 33 -4.73 -1.36 5.07
N GLY A 34 -4.66 -0.11 4.70
CA GLY A 34 -4.06 0.89 5.55
C GLY A 34 -4.34 2.28 5.05
N PHE A 35 -4.25 3.22 5.95
CA PHE A 35 -4.52 4.61 5.67
C PHE A 35 -3.70 5.46 6.62
N ASP A 36 -3.13 6.53 6.10
CA ASP A 36 -2.41 7.48 6.94
C ASP A 36 -2.41 8.82 6.25
N ARG A 37 -2.28 9.87 7.04
CA ARG A 37 -2.32 11.21 6.52
C ARG A 37 -1.52 12.13 7.43
N ASN A 38 -0.73 13.00 6.82
CA ASN A 38 -0.06 14.04 7.56
C ASN A 38 -0.25 15.34 6.80
N THR A 39 0.46 16.40 7.19
CA THR A 39 0.24 17.70 6.60
C THR A 39 0.75 17.81 5.16
N ARG A 40 1.58 16.89 4.73
CA ARG A 40 2.19 16.96 3.41
C ARG A 40 1.73 15.88 2.46
N SER A 41 1.30 14.75 2.99
CA SER A 41 0.94 13.64 2.12
C SER A 41 -0.04 12.72 2.81
N SER A 42 -0.61 11.85 2.02
CA SER A 42 -1.50 10.82 2.54
C SER A 42 -1.39 9.60 1.65
N PHE A 43 -1.80 8.46 2.19
CA PHE A 43 -1.89 7.26 1.39
C PHE A 43 -3.01 6.40 1.91
N ASN A 44 -3.51 5.56 1.03
CA ASN A 44 -4.28 4.41 1.48
C ASN A 44 -3.95 3.26 0.54
N PHE A 45 -4.17 2.06 1.03
CA PHE A 45 -3.96 0.90 0.19
C PHE A 45 -4.93 -0.17 0.61
N GLU A 46 -5.18 -1.09 -0.32
CA GLU A 46 -6.12 -2.16 -0.09
C GLU A 46 -5.76 -3.35 -0.94
N VAL A 47 -5.83 -4.52 -0.35
CA VAL A 47 -5.65 -5.79 -1.08
C VAL A 47 -7.02 -6.40 -1.27
N THR A 48 -7.34 -6.71 -2.51
CA THR A 48 -8.63 -7.31 -2.85
C THR A 48 -8.41 -8.58 -3.65
N GLY A 49 -9.48 -9.37 -3.81
CA GLY A 49 -9.41 -10.60 -4.58
C GLY A 49 -9.23 -11.79 -3.69
N GLU A 50 -8.98 -12.93 -4.32
CA GLU A 50 -8.82 -14.19 -3.61
C GLU A 50 -7.40 -14.69 -3.73
N LYS A 51 -6.89 -15.12 -2.58
CA LYS A 51 -5.57 -15.69 -2.53
C LYS A 51 -5.59 -17.06 -3.17
N GLU A 52 -4.65 -17.30 -4.06
CA GLU A 52 -4.57 -18.61 -4.69
C GLU A 52 -4.00 -19.63 -3.74
N PRO A 53 -4.41 -20.88 -3.86
CA PRO A 53 -3.80 -21.90 -3.04
C PRO A 53 -2.31 -21.93 -3.33
N VAL A 54 -1.54 -21.91 -2.30
CA VAL A 54 -0.12 -21.87 -2.47
C VAL A 54 0.40 -23.24 -2.68
N GLY A 55 0.72 -23.53 -3.78
CA GLY A 55 1.47 -24.66 -4.05
C GLY A 55 2.78 -24.35 -3.58
N ASP A 56 3.36 -23.94 -3.92
CA ASP A 56 4.52 -23.64 -3.58
C ASP A 56 5.08 -22.57 -4.11
N GLN A 57 5.12 -22.00 -4.25
CA GLN A 57 5.44 -20.99 -4.59
C GLN A 57 6.15 -20.44 -4.38
N GLU A 58 6.44 -20.49 -4.37
CA GLU A 58 6.87 -19.94 -4.26
C GLU A 58 7.23 -19.60 -4.15
#